data_c89db180481604285f6d3a569cddec29
#
_entry.id   c89db180481604285f6d3a569cddec29
#
_cell.length_a   1.000
_cell.length_b   1.000
_cell.length_c   1.000
_cell.angle_alpha   90.00
_cell.angle_beta   90.00
_cell.angle_gamma   90.00
#
_symmetry.space_group_name_H-M   'P 1'
#
loop_
_entity.id
_entity.type
_entity.pdbx_description
1 polymer ?
#
loop_
_entity_poly.entity_id
_entity_poly.type
_entity_poly.pdbx_seq_one_letter_code
_entity_poly.pdbx_strand_id
1 'polypeptide(L)'
;MQGITDPGAIFVHLERLSGALRDSDPELVIGQAKELVETTAKLILNERKVEYDPKLEMRPLLRKAQHSIGLSDGNQQLGPDKLQAVRQILNGAGNVAMGLAELRNSYGTGHGPGSLRSGLEQRHAELAVNAARLWCEMMLTTFSSETAPWRFENLNG
;
A
#
# COMPACT_ATOMS: atom_id res chain seq x y z
N MET A 1 -14.52 7.43 0.08
CA MET A 1 -13.66 8.02 1.12
C MET A 1 -13.14 9.34 0.61
N GLN A 2 -13.64 10.43 1.13
CA GLN A 2 -13.09 11.75 0.79
C GLN A 2 -11.67 11.84 1.32
N GLY A 3 -10.78 12.13 0.42
CA GLY A 3 -9.35 12.28 0.53
C GLY A 3 -8.71 12.35 1.91
N ILE A 4 -8.16 11.24 2.34
CA ILE A 4 -7.16 11.28 3.40
C ILE A 4 -5.97 12.00 2.79
N THR A 5 -5.72 13.21 3.26
CA THR A 5 -4.60 14.05 2.79
C THR A 5 -3.44 14.04 3.79
N ASP A 6 -3.63 13.39 4.92
CA ASP A 6 -2.66 13.37 6.01
C ASP A 6 -2.14 11.93 6.25
N PRO A 7 -0.81 11.71 6.17
CA PRO A 7 -0.21 10.42 6.50
C PRO A 7 -0.60 9.89 7.89
N GLY A 8 -0.75 10.76 8.87
CA GLY A 8 -1.16 10.39 10.21
C GLY A 8 -2.54 9.71 10.24
N ALA A 9 -3.45 10.14 9.39
CA ALA A 9 -4.78 9.54 9.28
C ALA A 9 -4.72 8.10 8.80
N ILE A 10 -3.77 7.76 7.93
CA ILE A 10 -3.60 6.40 7.45
C ILE A 10 -3.14 5.48 8.59
N PHE A 11 -2.20 5.93 9.42
CA PHE A 11 -1.77 5.16 10.58
C PHE A 11 -2.94 4.90 11.55
N VAL A 12 -3.79 5.89 11.77
CA VAL A 12 -4.99 5.74 12.59
C VAL A 12 -5.94 4.70 12.00
N HIS A 13 -6.14 4.71 10.68
CA HIS A 13 -6.98 3.71 10.01
C HIS A 13 -6.39 2.31 10.11
N LEU A 14 -5.08 2.15 9.98
CA LEU A 14 -4.40 0.86 10.16
C LEU A 14 -4.61 0.32 11.58
N GLU A 15 -4.49 1.17 12.59
CA GLU A 15 -4.73 0.78 13.98
C GLU A 15 -6.19 0.37 14.21
N ARG A 16 -7.14 1.14 13.69
CA ARG A 16 -8.57 0.79 13.78
C ARG A 16 -8.87 -0.53 13.09
N LEU A 17 -8.28 -0.75 11.93
CA LEU A 17 -8.48 -1.98 11.18
C LEU A 17 -7.92 -3.18 11.93
N SER A 18 -6.74 -3.04 12.54
CA SER A 18 -6.15 -4.07 13.39
C SER A 18 -7.03 -4.39 14.61
N GLY A 19 -7.63 -3.37 15.22
CA GLY A 19 -8.53 -3.54 16.36
C GLY A 19 -9.88 -4.18 15.98
N ALA A 20 -10.34 -3.94 14.77
CA ALA A 20 -11.63 -4.43 14.29
C ALA A 20 -11.59 -5.89 13.78
N LEU A 21 -10.41 -6.48 13.67
CA LEU A 21 -10.23 -7.81 13.10
C LEU A 21 -11.08 -8.91 13.71
N ARG A 22 -11.38 -8.80 15.00
CA ARG A 22 -12.11 -9.85 15.73
C ARG A 22 -13.62 -9.79 15.52
N ASP A 23 -14.15 -8.60 15.23
CA ASP A 23 -15.58 -8.35 15.23
C ASP A 23 -16.15 -8.04 13.84
N SER A 24 -15.28 -8.02 12.82
CA SER A 24 -15.67 -7.64 11.47
C SER A 24 -15.65 -8.82 10.50
N ASP A 25 -16.48 -8.73 9.48
CA ASP A 25 -16.48 -9.65 8.35
C ASP A 25 -15.11 -9.63 7.65
N PRO A 26 -14.47 -10.80 7.47
CA PRO A 26 -13.18 -10.87 6.77
C PRO A 26 -13.16 -10.19 5.40
N GLU A 27 -14.21 -10.32 4.60
CA GLU A 27 -14.30 -9.67 3.29
C GLU A 27 -14.23 -8.15 3.39
N LEU A 28 -14.94 -7.60 4.37
CA LEU A 28 -14.95 -6.15 4.61
C LEU A 28 -13.56 -5.66 5.02
N VAL A 29 -12.90 -6.37 5.91
CA VAL A 29 -11.54 -6.03 6.39
C VAL A 29 -10.54 -6.06 5.25
N ILE A 30 -10.59 -7.09 4.40
CA ILE A 30 -9.72 -7.22 3.23
C ILE A 30 -9.95 -6.05 2.26
N GLY A 31 -11.20 -5.68 2.01
CA GLY A 31 -11.54 -4.54 1.16
C GLY A 31 -11.00 -3.23 1.71
N GLN A 32 -11.12 -3.01 3.01
CA GLN A 32 -10.60 -1.81 3.67
C GLN A 32 -9.07 -1.76 3.64
N ALA A 33 -8.41 -2.89 3.83
CA ALA A 33 -6.95 -2.98 3.74
C ALA A 33 -6.46 -2.61 2.33
N LYS A 34 -7.12 -3.11 1.29
CA LYS A 34 -6.83 -2.76 -0.10
C LYS A 34 -7.02 -1.26 -0.33
N GLU A 35 -8.11 -0.68 0.15
CA GLU A 35 -8.37 0.76 0.01
C GLU A 35 -7.28 1.60 0.66
N LEU A 36 -6.76 1.19 1.81
CA LEU A 36 -5.68 1.92 2.48
C LEU A 36 -4.40 1.92 1.66
N VAL A 37 -4.07 0.82 1.01
CA VAL A 37 -2.91 0.73 0.12
C VAL A 37 -3.08 1.69 -1.07
N GLU A 38 -4.22 1.67 -1.72
CA GLU A 38 -4.52 2.58 -2.84
C GLU A 38 -4.48 4.04 -2.40
N THR A 39 -5.11 4.35 -1.28
CA THR A 39 -5.16 5.72 -0.74
C THR A 39 -3.76 6.22 -0.41
N THR A 40 -2.93 5.38 0.19
CA THR A 40 -1.53 5.71 0.50
C THR A 40 -0.74 6.02 -0.77
N ALA A 41 -0.86 5.18 -1.79
CA ALA A 41 -0.18 5.40 -3.07
C ALA A 41 -0.61 6.73 -3.70
N LYS A 42 -1.90 7.00 -3.75
CA LYS A 42 -2.44 8.24 -4.33
C LYS A 42 -2.03 9.47 -3.54
N LEU A 43 -2.04 9.39 -2.21
CA LEU A 43 -1.58 10.48 -1.34
C LEU A 43 -0.14 10.85 -1.66
N ILE A 44 0.74 9.87 -1.73
CA ILE A 44 2.17 10.10 -2.02
C ILE A 44 2.34 10.71 -3.41
N LEU A 45 1.66 10.17 -4.43
CA LEU A 45 1.74 10.70 -5.78
C LEU A 45 1.24 12.14 -5.87
N ASN A 46 0.14 12.46 -5.19
CA ASN A 46 -0.39 13.82 -5.14
C ASN A 46 0.59 14.79 -4.46
N GLU A 47 1.15 14.39 -3.33
CA GLU A 47 2.13 15.22 -2.61
C GLU A 47 3.42 15.40 -3.43
N ARG A 48 3.83 14.39 -4.18
CA ARG A 48 4.99 14.46 -5.07
C ARG A 48 4.67 15.13 -6.41
N LYS A 49 3.41 15.52 -6.63
CA LYS A 49 2.93 16.16 -7.87
C LYS A 49 3.19 15.29 -9.11
N VAL A 50 3.05 13.99 -8.96
CA VAL A 50 3.16 13.02 -10.04
C VAL A 50 1.78 12.72 -10.58
N GLU A 51 1.56 12.99 -11.85
CA GLU A 51 0.29 12.70 -12.51
C GLU A 51 0.11 11.21 -12.73
N TYR A 52 -1.12 10.74 -12.57
CA TYR A 52 -1.49 9.35 -12.85
C TYR A 52 -2.94 9.31 -13.32
N ASP A 53 -3.25 8.31 -14.14
CA ASP A 53 -4.62 8.05 -14.57
C ASP A 53 -5.45 7.59 -13.37
N PRO A 54 -6.60 8.22 -13.07
CA PRO A 54 -7.48 7.77 -11.99
C PRO A 54 -7.93 6.32 -12.10
N LYS A 55 -7.89 5.75 -13.30
CA LYS A 55 -8.26 4.36 -13.58
C LYS A 55 -7.06 3.40 -13.57
N LEU A 56 -5.89 3.91 -13.20
CA LEU A 56 -4.67 3.10 -13.17
C LEU A 56 -4.84 1.90 -12.25
N GLU A 57 -4.46 0.73 -12.72
CA GLU A 57 -4.52 -0.49 -11.95
C GLU A 57 -3.54 -0.46 -10.76
N MET A 58 -3.80 -1.32 -9.79
CA MET A 58 -3.06 -1.36 -8.52
C MET A 58 -1.56 -1.51 -8.73
N ARG A 59 -1.12 -2.47 -9.55
CA ARG A 59 0.30 -2.76 -9.75
C ARG A 59 1.09 -1.54 -10.26
N PRO A 60 0.69 -0.91 -11.37
CA PRO A 60 1.40 0.28 -11.84
C PRO A 60 1.25 1.47 -10.90
N LEU A 61 0.13 1.58 -10.17
CA LEU A 61 -0.07 2.63 -9.18
C LEU A 61 0.97 2.53 -8.05
N LEU A 62 1.16 1.34 -7.49
CA LEU A 62 2.13 1.10 -6.43
C LEU A 62 3.56 1.35 -6.92
N ARG A 63 3.87 0.92 -8.15
CA ARG A 63 5.18 1.19 -8.76
C ARG A 63 5.47 2.68 -8.90
N LYS A 64 4.48 3.44 -9.38
CA LYS A 64 4.64 4.90 -9.51
C LYS A 64 4.90 5.54 -8.16
N ALA A 65 4.14 5.15 -7.13
CA ALA A 65 4.32 5.66 -5.79
C ALA A 65 5.72 5.34 -5.25
N GLN A 66 6.16 4.10 -5.37
CA GLN A 66 7.50 3.68 -4.95
C GLN A 66 8.59 4.44 -5.69
N HIS A 67 8.45 4.56 -7.01
CA HIS A 67 9.42 5.31 -7.82
C HIS A 67 9.49 6.78 -7.40
N SER A 68 8.36 7.40 -7.08
CA SER A 68 8.29 8.82 -6.74
C SER A 68 9.06 9.18 -5.47
N ILE A 69 9.32 8.22 -4.60
CA ILE A 69 10.10 8.42 -3.36
C ILE A 69 11.40 7.62 -3.32
N GLY A 70 11.86 7.17 -4.48
CA GLY A 70 13.17 6.55 -4.61
C GLY A 70 13.26 5.09 -4.18
N LEU A 71 12.15 4.40 -4.08
CA LEU A 71 12.08 2.99 -3.63
C LEU A 71 11.82 2.02 -4.78
N SER A 72 12.41 2.27 -5.93
CA SER A 72 12.26 1.37 -7.09
C SER A 72 13.61 1.01 -7.70
N ASP A 73 13.60 -0.07 -8.51
CA ASP A 73 14.78 -0.47 -9.26
C ASP A 73 15.21 0.65 -10.21
N GLY A 74 16.51 0.86 -10.34
CA GLY A 74 17.07 1.85 -11.25
C GLY A 74 17.37 3.20 -10.64
N ASN A 75 16.96 3.49 -9.43
CA ASN A 75 17.35 4.72 -8.77
C ASN A 75 18.84 4.69 -8.40
N GLN A 76 19.56 5.72 -8.83
CA GLN A 76 21.01 5.86 -8.66
C GLN A 76 21.40 6.45 -7.30
N GLN A 77 20.66 6.12 -6.24
CA GLN A 77 20.89 6.71 -4.93
C GLN A 77 21.92 5.93 -4.11
N LEU A 78 22.62 6.64 -3.25
CA LEU A 78 23.54 6.06 -2.28
C LEU A 78 22.82 5.84 -0.95
N GLY A 79 23.22 4.84 -0.20
CA GLY A 79 22.69 4.57 1.14
C GLY A 79 21.92 3.26 1.25
N PRO A 80 21.28 3.00 2.42
CA PRO A 80 20.61 1.72 2.69
C PRO A 80 19.51 1.38 1.69
N ASP A 81 18.78 2.38 1.18
CA ASP A 81 17.70 2.14 0.21
C ASP A 81 18.21 1.56 -1.12
N LYS A 82 19.50 1.62 -1.38
CA LYS A 82 20.14 0.99 -2.55
C LYS A 82 20.54 -0.46 -2.35
N LEU A 83 20.52 -0.92 -1.13
CA LEU A 83 20.90 -2.31 -0.88
C LEU A 83 19.90 -3.23 -1.56
N GLN A 84 20.43 -4.27 -2.22
CA GLN A 84 19.59 -5.28 -2.86
C GLN A 84 18.63 -5.91 -1.86
N ALA A 85 19.04 -6.06 -0.60
CA ALA A 85 18.19 -6.59 0.47
C ALA A 85 16.97 -5.71 0.70
N VAL A 86 17.13 -4.38 0.76
CA VAL A 86 16.01 -3.45 0.93
C VAL A 86 15.07 -3.52 -0.27
N ARG A 87 15.61 -3.54 -1.48
CA ARG A 87 14.80 -3.69 -2.70
C ARG A 87 14.04 -5.01 -2.72
N GLN A 88 14.66 -6.08 -2.28
CA GLN A 88 14.02 -7.39 -2.17
C GLN A 88 12.83 -7.37 -1.21
N ILE A 89 13.00 -6.74 -0.06
CA ILE A 89 11.93 -6.60 0.94
C ILE A 89 10.79 -5.76 0.36
N LEU A 90 11.10 -4.64 -0.30
CA LEU A 90 10.09 -3.77 -0.91
C LEU A 90 9.34 -4.45 -2.04
N ASN A 91 10.04 -5.20 -2.89
CA ASN A 91 9.40 -5.98 -3.94
C ASN A 91 8.48 -7.05 -3.35
N GLY A 92 8.91 -7.67 -2.24
CA GLY A 92 8.08 -8.60 -1.48
C GLY A 92 6.83 -7.92 -0.93
N ALA A 93 6.98 -6.76 -0.33
CA ALA A 93 5.84 -5.98 0.19
C ALA A 93 4.88 -5.58 -0.93
N GLY A 94 5.40 -5.17 -2.09
CA GLY A 94 4.57 -4.88 -3.25
C GLY A 94 3.79 -6.10 -3.76
N ASN A 95 4.45 -7.26 -3.81
CA ASN A 95 3.79 -8.51 -4.18
C ASN A 95 2.71 -8.92 -3.19
N VAL A 96 2.95 -8.72 -1.90
CA VAL A 96 1.96 -8.98 -0.86
C VAL A 96 0.74 -8.07 -1.06
N ALA A 97 0.97 -6.79 -1.35
CA ALA A 97 -0.10 -5.84 -1.64
C ALA A 97 -0.88 -6.23 -2.91
N MET A 98 -0.19 -6.76 -3.93
CA MET A 98 -0.86 -7.29 -5.14
C MET A 98 -1.73 -8.50 -4.81
N GLY A 99 -1.23 -9.41 -3.96
CA GLY A 99 -2.01 -10.55 -3.49
C GLY A 99 -3.28 -10.11 -2.76
N LEU A 100 -3.21 -9.02 -2.03
CA LEU A 100 -4.36 -8.41 -1.36
C LEU A 100 -5.43 -7.99 -2.38
N ALA A 101 -5.02 -7.36 -3.49
CA ALA A 101 -5.94 -6.97 -4.55
C ALA A 101 -6.60 -8.18 -5.20
N GLU A 102 -5.84 -9.23 -5.47
CA GLU A 102 -6.36 -10.48 -6.03
C GLU A 102 -7.33 -11.17 -5.08
N LEU A 103 -6.99 -11.23 -3.81
CA LEU A 103 -7.84 -11.80 -2.78
C LEU A 103 -9.17 -11.06 -2.71
N ARG A 104 -9.14 -9.73 -2.74
CA ARG A 104 -10.33 -8.87 -2.75
C ARG A 104 -11.18 -9.14 -3.99
N ASN A 105 -10.56 -9.28 -5.15
CA ASN A 105 -11.28 -9.52 -6.41
C ASN A 105 -11.87 -10.92 -6.49
N SER A 106 -11.17 -11.94 -5.98
CA SER A 106 -11.62 -13.32 -6.00
C SER A 106 -12.79 -13.56 -5.04
N TYR A 107 -12.82 -12.88 -3.92
CA TYR A 107 -13.82 -13.05 -2.86
C TYR A 107 -14.64 -11.78 -2.62
N GLY A 108 -14.54 -10.80 -3.52
CA GLY A 108 -15.23 -9.53 -3.38
C GLY A 108 -16.72 -9.61 -3.67
N THR A 109 -17.42 -8.55 -3.27
CA THR A 109 -18.87 -8.41 -3.28
C THR A 109 -19.52 -8.36 -4.68
N GLY A 110 -18.76 -8.48 -5.76
CA GLY A 110 -19.26 -8.43 -7.12
C GLY A 110 -19.75 -9.76 -7.70
N HIS A 111 -19.60 -10.85 -6.99
CA HIS A 111 -20.00 -12.18 -7.45
C HIS A 111 -21.33 -12.57 -6.79
N GLY A 112 -22.26 -13.07 -7.56
CA GLY A 112 -23.62 -13.35 -7.12
C GLY A 112 -23.73 -14.33 -5.95
N PRO A 113 -24.92 -14.40 -5.32
CA PRO A 113 -25.16 -15.31 -4.21
C PRO A 113 -24.93 -16.77 -4.65
N GLY A 114 -24.28 -17.55 -3.79
CA GLY A 114 -23.96 -18.94 -4.07
C GLY A 114 -22.56 -19.18 -4.58
N SER A 115 -21.76 -18.15 -4.75
CA SER A 115 -20.34 -18.34 -5.02
C SER A 115 -19.65 -18.94 -3.79
N LEU A 116 -18.65 -19.79 -4.04
CA LEU A 116 -17.85 -20.49 -3.02
C LEU A 116 -17.01 -19.52 -2.15
N ARG A 117 -17.65 -18.52 -1.56
CA ARG A 117 -16.99 -17.56 -0.67
C ARG A 117 -16.84 -18.06 0.75
N SER A 118 -17.41 -19.25 1.02
CA SER A 118 -17.24 -19.93 2.29
C SER A 118 -15.80 -20.43 2.38
N GLY A 119 -14.94 -19.69 3.02
CA GLY A 119 -13.55 -20.10 3.19
C GLY A 119 -12.65 -19.00 3.67
N LEU A 120 -13.06 -17.72 3.55
CA LEU A 120 -12.32 -16.63 4.13
C LEU A 120 -12.54 -16.61 5.64
N GLU A 121 -11.44 -16.74 6.35
CA GLU A 121 -11.41 -16.78 7.81
C GLU A 121 -10.71 -15.53 8.36
N GLN A 122 -10.79 -15.36 9.67
CA GLN A 122 -10.12 -14.25 10.36
C GLN A 122 -8.63 -14.20 10.06
N ARG A 123 -7.97 -15.35 9.95
CA ARG A 123 -6.53 -15.40 9.60
C ARG A 123 -6.22 -14.80 8.22
N HIS A 124 -7.15 -14.86 7.28
CA HIS A 124 -6.98 -14.24 5.96
C HIS A 124 -7.13 -12.72 6.05
N ALA A 125 -8.07 -12.24 6.85
CA ALA A 125 -8.21 -10.81 7.12
C ALA A 125 -6.97 -10.26 7.84
N GLU A 126 -6.45 -11.01 8.79
CA GLU A 126 -5.23 -10.65 9.52
C GLU A 126 -4.02 -10.56 8.57
N LEU A 127 -3.88 -11.51 7.66
CA LEU A 127 -2.85 -11.49 6.62
C LEU A 127 -2.98 -10.21 5.76
N ALA A 128 -4.19 -9.85 5.37
CA ALA A 128 -4.45 -8.66 4.56
C ALA A 128 -4.08 -7.37 5.30
N VAL A 129 -4.42 -7.27 6.58
CA VAL A 129 -4.07 -6.10 7.40
C VAL A 129 -2.57 -6.00 7.57
N ASN A 130 -1.90 -7.11 7.83
CA ASN A 130 -0.43 -7.14 7.96
C ASN A 130 0.26 -6.75 6.66
N ALA A 131 -0.28 -7.19 5.51
CA ALA A 131 0.22 -6.80 4.20
C ALA A 131 0.09 -5.29 3.96
N ALA A 132 -1.09 -4.74 4.23
CA ALA A 132 -1.33 -3.31 4.09
C ALA A 132 -0.43 -2.51 5.02
N ARG A 133 -0.28 -2.94 6.27
CA ARG A 133 0.58 -2.30 7.26
C ARG A 133 2.03 -2.27 6.78
N LEU A 134 2.56 -3.40 6.34
CA LEU A 134 3.94 -3.51 5.87
C LEU A 134 4.23 -2.51 4.76
N TRP A 135 3.39 -2.48 3.74
CA TRP A 135 3.59 -1.61 2.59
C TRP A 135 3.35 -0.14 2.94
N CYS A 136 2.22 0.18 3.58
CA CYS A 136 1.86 1.56 3.90
C CYS A 136 2.86 2.20 4.88
N GLU A 137 3.26 1.50 5.93
CA GLU A 137 4.22 2.03 6.90
C GLU A 137 5.57 2.33 6.25
N MET A 138 6.07 1.42 5.42
CA MET A 138 7.34 1.66 4.73
C MET A 138 7.25 2.86 3.79
N MET A 139 6.17 2.96 3.04
CA MET A 139 5.96 4.08 2.12
C MET A 139 5.85 5.41 2.86
N LEU A 140 5.05 5.46 3.93
CA LEU A 140 4.82 6.69 4.68
C LEU A 140 6.03 7.13 5.50
N THR A 141 6.74 6.19 6.11
CA THR A 141 7.95 6.52 6.85
C THR A 141 9.05 7.02 5.93
N THR A 142 9.19 6.45 4.74
CA THR A 142 10.14 6.93 3.73
C THR A 142 9.72 8.29 3.20
N PHE A 143 8.44 8.49 2.93
CA PHE A 143 7.92 9.78 2.49
C PHE A 143 8.15 10.88 3.53
N SER A 144 7.96 10.57 4.80
CA SER A 144 8.07 11.54 5.89
C SER A 144 9.50 11.73 6.40
N SER A 145 10.44 10.90 6.00
CA SER A 145 11.83 10.99 6.47
C SER A 145 12.54 12.22 5.91
N GLU A 146 13.09 13.04 6.79
CA GLU A 146 13.87 14.21 6.40
C GLU A 146 15.18 13.86 5.70
N THR A 147 15.68 12.65 5.94
CA THR A 147 16.94 12.15 5.35
C THR A 147 16.72 11.26 4.16
N ALA A 148 15.48 11.08 3.72
CA ALA A 148 15.18 10.23 2.56
C ALA A 148 15.84 10.78 1.30
N PRO A 149 16.52 9.92 0.51
CA PRO A 149 17.26 10.36 -0.68
C PRO A 149 16.42 11.14 -1.68
N TRP A 150 15.13 10.84 -1.83
CA TRP A 150 14.26 11.53 -2.78
C TRP A 150 14.13 13.03 -2.51
N ARG A 151 14.38 13.47 -1.26
CA ARG A 151 14.32 14.90 -0.90
C ARG A 151 15.47 15.71 -1.47
N PHE A 152 16.56 15.06 -1.84
CA PHE A 152 17.77 15.70 -2.33
C PHE A 152 17.93 15.62 -3.84
N GLU A 153 17.06 14.90 -4.53
CA GLU A 153 17.12 14.73 -5.99
C GLU A 153 16.96 16.04 -6.77
N ASN A 154 16.19 16.98 -6.22
CA ASN A 154 15.91 18.26 -6.87
C ASN A 154 16.94 19.36 -6.59
N LEU A 155 17.96 19.08 -5.78
CA LEU A 155 19.00 20.08 -5.46
C LEU A 155 20.16 20.07 -6.45
N ASN A 156 20.26 19.06 -7.30
CA ASN A 156 21.34 18.87 -8.26
C ASN A 156 20.87 18.93 -9.72
N GLY A 157 19.66 19.43 -9.94
CA GLY A 157 19.11 19.59 -11.27
C GLY A 157 19.22 21.00 -11.81
#